data_f9c6f41eb8b0f8368cd5e96e47ca182f
#
_entry.id   f9c6f41eb8b0f8368cd5e96e47ca182f
#
_cell.length_a   1.000
_cell.length_b   1.000
_cell.length_c   1.000
_cell.angle_alpha   90.00
_cell.angle_beta   90.00
_cell.angle_gamma   90.00
#
_symmetry.space_group_name_H-M   'P 1'
#
loop_
_entity.id
_entity.type
_entity.pdbx_description
1 polymer ?
#
loop_
_entity_poly.entity_id
_entity_poly.type
_entity_poly.pdbx_seq_one_letter_code
_entity_poly.pdbx_strand_id
1 'polypeptide(L)'
;MMQDYQQELAAIKDLLKKNPEGMSVTDISKALKKNKNTIGRYLDILLISGQVDMRAFGMAKVYTISQRVPLSAMLSYSKELIMVLDEESRIIDINENFLKLLKLPREDTLGKNIAFLQSPEADIHELLDRIPAEKGSQETEVTFHVKDTGDRIFRQKCVPTVFDDGKKAITVLLEDVTEHILAEKEIRDSEERFRMMADNIQDGLIILENGKTIYANKRIAEITGYSIKELWAMKPIAIIAPEYREKAEEHARALESSPDEPRGLQTCIIRKDRERRFVYSRVSGVRHHDRFYNFIVFTDMTELRSQEARLTESEQRFRMMADNIQDGLIIVENDKIVFSNRRIKEITGYTTDEIAAKGIHGTLQIDDMQAIADSGIVPVTDKCRIEEIFKSVRPDSPNPGEFKIWIRRKDDVRRYIHGKITAAEHGTITSYYITIADITDFADREKALRERIDALQDLLH
;
A
#
# COMPACT_ATOMS: atom_id res chain seq x y z
N MET A 1 14.41 39.83 -70.33
CA MET A 1 13.34 38.79 -70.50
C MET A 1 12.88 38.07 -69.20
N MET A 2 13.81 37.57 -68.37
CA MET A 2 13.38 36.89 -67.13
C MET A 2 12.82 37.86 -66.09
N GLN A 3 13.38 39.05 -65.93
CA GLN A 3 12.89 40.07 -64.99
C GLN A 3 11.55 40.63 -65.40
N ASP A 4 11.25 40.84 -66.66
CA ASP A 4 9.96 41.31 -67.19
C ASP A 4 8.84 40.29 -66.90
N TYR A 5 9.15 39.00 -66.97
CA TYR A 5 8.21 37.91 -66.74
C TYR A 5 7.76 37.84 -65.28
N GLN A 6 8.67 37.96 -64.32
CA GLN A 6 8.33 37.97 -62.90
C GLN A 6 7.54 39.23 -62.51
N GLN A 7 7.85 40.37 -63.09
CA GLN A 7 7.08 41.60 -62.83
C GLN A 7 5.63 41.51 -63.33
N GLU A 8 5.40 40.84 -64.45
CA GLU A 8 4.05 40.64 -65.02
C GLU A 8 3.20 39.68 -64.17
N LEU A 9 3.79 38.58 -63.69
CA LEU A 9 3.13 37.67 -62.76
C LEU A 9 2.79 38.35 -61.44
N ALA A 10 3.69 39.18 -60.91
CA ALA A 10 3.43 39.99 -59.74
C ALA A 10 2.28 41.00 -59.92
N ALA A 11 2.24 41.69 -61.09
CA ALA A 11 1.19 42.63 -61.40
C ALA A 11 -0.21 41.97 -61.49
N ILE A 12 -0.30 40.75 -62.04
CA ILE A 12 -1.55 39.98 -62.07
C ILE A 12 -1.98 39.60 -60.64
N LYS A 13 -1.04 39.13 -59.80
CA LYS A 13 -1.34 38.78 -58.41
C LYS A 13 -1.85 40.01 -57.60
N ASP A 14 -1.22 41.16 -57.77
CA ASP A 14 -1.59 42.38 -57.06
C ASP A 14 -2.95 42.91 -57.51
N LEU A 15 -3.30 42.71 -58.77
CA LEU A 15 -4.62 43.05 -59.30
C LEU A 15 -5.69 42.11 -58.73
N LEU A 16 -5.42 40.80 -58.64
CA LEU A 16 -6.35 39.82 -58.04
C LEU A 16 -6.50 40.03 -56.55
N LYS A 17 -5.44 40.41 -55.81
CA LYS A 17 -5.52 40.79 -54.40
C LYS A 17 -6.49 41.95 -54.14
N LYS A 18 -6.52 42.93 -55.06
CA LYS A 18 -7.42 44.10 -54.98
C LYS A 18 -8.86 43.76 -55.38
N ASN A 19 -9.10 42.62 -56.03
CA ASN A 19 -10.40 42.14 -56.50
C ASN A 19 -10.69 40.73 -55.95
N PRO A 20 -11.04 40.59 -54.66
CA PRO A 20 -11.21 39.28 -54.03
C PRO A 20 -12.32 38.42 -54.64
N GLU A 21 -13.34 39.04 -55.25
CA GLU A 21 -14.42 38.34 -55.95
C GLU A 21 -13.96 37.63 -57.22
N GLY A 22 -12.75 37.95 -57.69
CA GLY A 22 -12.12 37.38 -58.86
C GLY A 22 -12.33 38.20 -60.14
N MET A 23 -11.48 37.90 -61.12
CA MET A 23 -11.52 38.59 -62.43
C MET A 23 -11.43 37.59 -63.56
N SER A 24 -12.09 37.89 -64.67
CA SER A 24 -11.94 37.13 -65.90
C SER A 24 -10.64 37.49 -66.67
N VAL A 25 -10.15 36.61 -67.55
CA VAL A 25 -9.00 36.89 -68.42
C VAL A 25 -9.23 38.23 -69.17
N THR A 26 -10.45 38.53 -69.55
CA THR A 26 -10.81 39.75 -70.25
C THR A 26 -10.65 41.00 -69.41
N ASP A 27 -11.06 40.92 -68.15
CA ASP A 27 -10.99 42.05 -67.20
C ASP A 27 -9.55 42.35 -66.80
N ILE A 28 -8.74 41.28 -66.53
CA ILE A 28 -7.34 41.40 -66.23
C ILE A 28 -6.56 41.97 -67.45
N SER A 29 -6.90 41.50 -68.67
CA SER A 29 -6.32 41.98 -69.90
C SER A 29 -6.56 43.47 -70.12
N LYS A 30 -7.79 43.95 -69.84
CA LYS A 30 -8.15 45.38 -69.91
C LYS A 30 -7.45 46.20 -68.85
N ALA A 31 -7.42 45.72 -67.60
CA ALA A 31 -6.82 46.42 -66.46
C ALA A 31 -5.30 46.60 -66.64
N LEU A 32 -4.60 45.59 -67.13
CA LEU A 32 -3.16 45.60 -67.34
C LEU A 32 -2.74 46.07 -68.76
N LYS A 33 -3.71 46.38 -69.64
CA LYS A 33 -3.52 46.78 -71.05
C LYS A 33 -2.63 45.81 -71.84
N LYS A 34 -2.86 44.52 -71.64
CA LYS A 34 -2.08 43.41 -72.22
C LYS A 34 -2.96 42.50 -73.07
N ASN A 35 -2.30 41.76 -74.02
CA ASN A 35 -3.05 40.79 -74.81
C ASN A 35 -3.66 39.65 -73.99
N LYS A 36 -4.93 39.29 -74.33
CA LYS A 36 -5.65 38.22 -73.64
C LYS A 36 -4.91 36.87 -73.64
N ASN A 37 -4.26 36.51 -74.76
CA ASN A 37 -3.53 35.24 -74.84
C ASN A 37 -2.32 35.23 -73.93
N THR A 38 -1.65 36.39 -73.80
CA THR A 38 -0.51 36.52 -72.84
C THR A 38 -0.95 36.41 -71.39
N ILE A 39 -2.07 37.10 -71.03
CA ILE A 39 -2.64 37.02 -69.71
C ILE A 39 -3.12 35.59 -69.42
N GLY A 40 -3.77 34.91 -70.41
CA GLY A 40 -4.17 33.51 -70.25
C GLY A 40 -3.01 32.58 -69.89
N ARG A 41 -1.91 32.69 -70.65
CA ARG A 41 -0.70 31.90 -70.34
C ARG A 41 -0.09 32.18 -68.95
N TYR A 42 -0.13 33.44 -68.52
CA TYR A 42 0.35 33.79 -67.18
C TYR A 42 -0.54 33.25 -66.07
N LEU A 43 -1.89 33.31 -66.29
CA LEU A 43 -2.85 32.74 -65.37
C LEU A 43 -2.77 31.21 -65.35
N ASP A 44 -2.51 30.54 -66.47
CA ASP A 44 -2.28 29.08 -66.46
C ASP A 44 -1.06 28.70 -65.63
N ILE A 45 0.01 29.49 -65.73
CA ILE A 45 1.21 29.26 -64.90
C ILE A 45 0.95 29.54 -63.45
N LEU A 46 0.24 30.61 -63.11
CA LEU A 46 -0.16 30.90 -61.72
C LEU A 46 -1.14 29.85 -61.15
N LEU A 47 -1.97 29.28 -62.04
CA LEU A 47 -2.92 28.21 -61.67
C LEU A 47 -2.16 26.90 -61.38
N ILE A 48 -1.25 26.51 -62.29
CA ILE A 48 -0.38 25.32 -62.15
C ILE A 48 0.50 25.44 -60.91
N SER A 49 1.04 26.65 -60.66
CA SER A 49 1.84 26.91 -59.44
C SER A 49 0.98 27.09 -58.16
N GLY A 50 -0.35 26.91 -58.23
CA GLY A 50 -1.25 27.01 -57.08
C GLY A 50 -1.39 28.40 -56.45
N GLN A 51 -0.92 29.46 -57.17
CA GLN A 51 -0.97 30.84 -56.67
C GLN A 51 -2.31 31.53 -56.95
N VAL A 52 -3.06 31.02 -57.93
CA VAL A 52 -4.46 31.46 -58.20
C VAL A 52 -5.35 30.23 -58.32
N ASP A 53 -6.61 30.41 -57.95
CA ASP A 53 -7.67 29.42 -58.15
C ASP A 53 -8.59 29.90 -59.33
N MET A 54 -9.15 28.93 -60.06
CA MET A 54 -10.07 29.23 -61.17
C MET A 54 -11.46 28.62 -60.90
N ARG A 55 -12.49 29.40 -61.08
CA ARG A 55 -13.90 28.95 -61.04
C ARG A 55 -14.56 29.24 -62.37
N ALA A 56 -15.34 28.29 -62.88
CA ALA A 56 -16.13 28.49 -64.08
C ALA A 56 -17.51 29.07 -63.68
N PHE A 57 -17.83 30.23 -64.26
CA PHE A 57 -19.15 30.82 -64.19
C PHE A 57 -19.78 30.84 -65.61
N GLY A 58 -20.55 29.83 -65.91
CA GLY A 58 -21.06 29.61 -67.25
C GLY A 58 -19.91 29.38 -68.25
N MET A 59 -19.79 30.23 -69.28
CA MET A 59 -18.72 30.19 -70.27
C MET A 59 -17.48 31.04 -69.88
N ALA A 60 -17.53 31.76 -68.75
CA ALA A 60 -16.43 32.61 -68.30
C ALA A 60 -15.61 31.91 -67.22
N LYS A 61 -14.27 31.98 -67.34
CA LYS A 61 -13.33 31.57 -66.31
C LYS A 61 -12.99 32.80 -65.46
N VAL A 62 -13.23 32.70 -64.15
CA VAL A 62 -12.90 33.72 -63.14
C VAL A 62 -11.75 33.22 -62.29
N TYR A 63 -10.71 34.03 -62.16
CA TYR A 63 -9.53 33.74 -61.38
C TYR A 63 -9.53 34.56 -60.11
N THR A 64 -9.22 33.90 -58.97
CA THR A 64 -9.02 34.51 -57.67
C THR A 64 -7.64 34.23 -57.18
N ILE A 65 -7.11 35.07 -56.27
CA ILE A 65 -5.87 34.71 -55.58
C ILE A 65 -6.12 33.44 -54.74
N SER A 66 -5.28 32.48 -54.85
CA SER A 66 -5.39 31.29 -54.01
C SER A 66 -5.13 31.64 -52.55
N GLN A 67 -6.04 31.28 -51.68
CA GLN A 67 -5.88 31.40 -50.21
C GLN A 67 -5.08 30.25 -49.66
N ARG A 68 -4.53 29.38 -50.52
CA ARG A 68 -3.67 28.30 -50.07
C ARG A 68 -2.39 28.91 -49.52
N VAL A 69 -2.15 28.64 -48.23
CA VAL A 69 -0.88 28.97 -47.61
C VAL A 69 0.19 28.14 -48.33
N PRO A 70 1.25 28.75 -48.84
CA PRO A 70 2.34 27.99 -49.48
C PRO A 70 2.84 26.90 -48.51
N LEU A 71 3.17 25.71 -49.02
CA LEU A 71 3.66 24.61 -48.21
C LEU A 71 4.85 25.05 -47.34
N SER A 72 5.73 25.87 -47.83
CA SER A 72 6.82 26.51 -47.10
C SER A 72 6.39 27.37 -45.94
N ALA A 73 5.25 28.08 -46.07
CA ALA A 73 4.68 28.86 -44.97
C ALA A 73 4.01 27.96 -43.93
N MET A 74 3.32 26.88 -44.35
CA MET A 74 2.78 25.88 -43.42
C MET A 74 3.90 25.19 -42.64
N LEU A 75 4.98 24.82 -43.26
CA LEU A 75 6.18 24.26 -42.65
C LEU A 75 6.79 25.21 -41.59
N SER A 76 6.75 26.53 -41.87
CA SER A 76 7.29 27.54 -40.94
C SER A 76 6.41 27.79 -39.70
N TYR A 77 5.09 27.53 -39.77
CA TYR A 77 4.16 27.69 -38.67
C TYR A 77 3.93 26.41 -37.85
N SER A 78 4.39 25.24 -38.33
CA SER A 78 4.33 23.99 -37.60
C SER A 78 5.22 24.06 -36.36
N LYS A 79 4.73 23.56 -35.22
CA LYS A 79 5.56 23.34 -34.01
C LYS A 79 6.50 22.13 -34.19
N GLU A 80 6.17 21.23 -35.10
CA GLU A 80 6.95 20.04 -35.38
C GLU A 80 8.29 20.41 -36.06
N LEU A 81 9.28 19.57 -35.88
CA LEU A 81 10.54 19.65 -36.60
C LEU A 81 10.36 18.91 -37.92
N ILE A 82 10.56 19.61 -39.02
CA ILE A 82 10.30 19.06 -40.36
C ILE A 82 11.56 19.18 -41.22
N MET A 83 11.91 18.06 -41.85
CA MET A 83 13.03 17.97 -42.77
C MET A 83 12.64 17.14 -44.00
N VAL A 84 13.08 17.53 -45.17
CA VAL A 84 12.85 16.83 -46.43
C VAL A 84 14.16 16.34 -46.95
N LEU A 85 14.25 15.04 -47.25
CA LEU A 85 15.46 14.37 -47.78
C LEU A 85 15.21 13.84 -49.17
N ASP A 86 16.24 13.89 -50.01
CA ASP A 86 16.27 13.20 -51.32
C ASP A 86 16.57 11.70 -51.18
N GLU A 87 16.63 11.00 -52.34
CA GLU A 87 16.94 9.55 -52.39
C GLU A 87 18.35 9.22 -51.88
N GLU A 88 19.28 10.19 -51.89
CA GLU A 88 20.64 10.08 -51.35
C GLU A 88 20.77 10.59 -49.91
N SER A 89 19.64 10.81 -49.23
CA SER A 89 19.57 11.35 -47.86
C SER A 89 20.20 12.75 -47.71
N ARG A 90 20.16 13.57 -48.76
CA ARG A 90 20.55 14.98 -48.66
C ARG A 90 19.37 15.85 -48.31
N ILE A 91 19.60 16.85 -47.50
CA ILE A 91 18.57 17.76 -47.03
C ILE A 91 18.16 18.71 -48.15
N ILE A 92 16.94 18.56 -48.68
CA ILE A 92 16.35 19.43 -49.68
C ILE A 92 15.71 20.65 -49.01
N ASP A 93 15.00 20.43 -47.92
CA ASP A 93 14.35 21.49 -47.17
C ASP A 93 14.31 21.13 -45.67
N ILE A 94 14.28 22.16 -44.83
CA ILE A 94 14.26 22.04 -43.36
C ILE A 94 13.58 23.27 -42.79
N ASN A 95 12.71 23.07 -41.76
CA ASN A 95 12.03 24.20 -41.17
C ASN A 95 12.88 24.92 -40.11
N GLU A 96 12.45 26.13 -39.75
CA GLU A 96 13.15 26.97 -38.79
C GLU A 96 13.26 26.36 -37.40
N ASN A 97 12.26 25.58 -36.96
CA ASN A 97 12.27 24.95 -35.65
C ASN A 97 13.34 23.85 -35.56
N PHE A 98 13.54 23.11 -36.68
CA PHE A 98 14.59 22.11 -36.73
C PHE A 98 15.97 22.76 -36.72
N LEU A 99 16.15 23.86 -37.51
CA LEU A 99 17.40 24.62 -37.52
C LEU A 99 17.74 25.21 -36.14
N LYS A 100 16.74 25.69 -35.42
CA LYS A 100 16.91 26.18 -34.04
C LYS A 100 17.36 25.08 -33.10
N LEU A 101 16.79 23.88 -33.20
CA LEU A 101 17.23 22.74 -32.41
C LEU A 101 18.68 22.37 -32.67
N LEU A 102 19.05 22.35 -33.93
CA LEU A 102 20.42 22.00 -34.37
C LEU A 102 21.43 23.15 -34.13
N LYS A 103 20.97 24.38 -33.93
CA LYS A 103 21.75 25.62 -33.94
C LYS A 103 22.64 25.74 -35.16
N LEU A 104 22.11 25.36 -36.29
CA LEU A 104 22.81 25.43 -37.59
C LEU A 104 22.13 26.46 -38.51
N PRO A 105 22.90 27.24 -39.29
CA PRO A 105 22.35 28.11 -40.31
C PRO A 105 21.81 27.28 -41.47
N ARG A 106 20.74 27.75 -42.13
CA ARG A 106 20.10 27.06 -43.25
C ARG A 106 21.06 26.82 -44.41
N GLU A 107 21.94 27.76 -44.66
CA GLU A 107 22.94 27.70 -45.74
C GLU A 107 23.94 26.56 -45.56
N ASP A 108 24.29 26.27 -44.32
CA ASP A 108 25.20 25.20 -43.92
C ASP A 108 24.51 23.82 -43.84
N THR A 109 23.21 23.76 -43.99
CA THR A 109 22.42 22.53 -43.80
C THR A 109 21.88 22.00 -45.12
N LEU A 110 21.42 22.88 -46.03
CA LEU A 110 20.85 22.49 -47.28
C LEU A 110 21.88 21.83 -48.22
N GLY A 111 21.48 20.77 -48.91
CA GLY A 111 22.32 19.99 -49.85
C GLY A 111 23.32 19.06 -49.17
N LYS A 112 23.49 19.13 -47.85
CA LYS A 112 24.36 18.20 -47.13
C LYS A 112 23.64 16.88 -46.89
N ASN A 113 24.37 15.77 -46.90
CA ASN A 113 23.83 14.50 -46.48
C ASN A 113 23.71 14.47 -44.97
N ILE A 114 22.56 14.06 -44.51
CA ILE A 114 22.21 14.06 -43.06
C ILE A 114 23.20 13.20 -42.25
N ALA A 115 23.76 12.13 -42.79
CA ALA A 115 24.74 11.28 -42.12
C ALA A 115 26.04 12.00 -41.76
N PHE A 116 26.35 13.10 -42.41
CA PHE A 116 27.55 13.90 -42.15
C PHE A 116 27.22 15.24 -41.48
N LEU A 117 25.95 15.46 -41.12
CA LEU A 117 25.55 16.68 -40.46
C LEU A 117 25.95 16.62 -38.97
N GLN A 118 26.89 17.45 -38.58
CA GLN A 118 27.31 17.60 -37.19
C GLN A 118 26.63 18.80 -36.60
N SER A 119 25.83 18.58 -35.56
CA SER A 119 25.24 19.65 -34.78
C SER A 119 26.02 19.83 -33.48
N PRO A 120 26.30 21.06 -33.04
CA PRO A 120 26.92 21.33 -31.73
C PRO A 120 26.01 21.04 -30.54
N GLU A 121 24.70 20.94 -30.76
CA GLU A 121 23.70 20.89 -29.73
C GLU A 121 22.93 19.55 -29.61
N ALA A 122 22.77 18.83 -30.71
CA ALA A 122 21.99 17.60 -30.73
C ALA A 122 22.66 16.50 -31.51
N ASP A 123 22.70 15.30 -30.98
CA ASP A 123 23.14 14.12 -31.75
C ASP A 123 21.92 13.54 -32.47
N ILE A 124 21.96 13.69 -33.82
CA ILE A 124 20.88 13.22 -34.70
C ILE A 124 21.18 11.89 -35.38
N HIS A 125 22.30 11.23 -35.05
CA HIS A 125 22.68 9.97 -35.68
C HIS A 125 21.65 8.86 -35.49
N GLU A 126 20.97 8.82 -34.33
CA GLU A 126 19.89 7.86 -34.04
C GLU A 126 18.70 8.00 -35.03
N LEU A 127 18.52 9.20 -35.60
CA LEU A 127 17.48 9.47 -36.60
C LEU A 127 17.73 8.73 -37.89
N LEU A 128 19.01 8.56 -38.26
CA LEU A 128 19.42 7.95 -39.54
C LEU A 128 19.13 6.47 -39.59
N ASP A 129 19.34 5.77 -38.47
CA ASP A 129 19.18 4.32 -38.42
C ASP A 129 17.69 3.89 -38.52
N ARG A 130 16.78 4.86 -38.41
CA ARG A 130 15.34 4.61 -38.40
C ARG A 130 14.56 5.26 -39.53
N ILE A 131 15.25 5.88 -40.51
CA ILE A 131 14.61 6.33 -41.76
C ILE A 131 14.41 5.08 -42.62
N PRO A 132 13.18 4.65 -42.89
CA PRO A 132 12.92 3.46 -43.66
C PRO A 132 13.41 3.66 -45.12
N ALA A 133 14.28 2.78 -45.60
CA ALA A 133 14.72 2.77 -46.96
C ALA A 133 13.60 2.41 -47.97
N GLU A 134 12.50 1.79 -47.51
CA GLU A 134 11.36 1.37 -48.33
C GLU A 134 9.99 1.57 -47.62
N LYS A 135 9.10 2.24 -48.38
CA LYS A 135 7.63 2.26 -48.34
C LYS A 135 6.90 2.06 -47.01
N GLY A 136 6.43 3.15 -46.45
CA GLY A 136 5.31 3.18 -45.49
C GLY A 136 5.47 4.30 -44.46
N SER A 137 4.37 4.97 -44.13
CA SER A 137 4.32 5.86 -42.95
C SER A 137 4.54 5.00 -41.71
N GLN A 138 5.75 4.99 -41.20
CA GLN A 138 6.08 4.30 -39.92
C GLN A 138 6.28 5.36 -38.87
N GLU A 139 5.54 5.23 -37.74
CA GLU A 139 5.75 6.07 -36.58
C GLU A 139 6.68 5.33 -35.60
N THR A 140 7.77 5.98 -35.21
CA THR A 140 8.72 5.45 -34.23
C THR A 140 9.09 6.53 -33.22
N GLU A 141 9.46 6.12 -32.02
CA GLU A 141 10.01 7.05 -31.03
C GLU A 141 11.53 7.06 -31.15
N VAL A 142 12.12 8.24 -31.15
CA VAL A 142 13.56 8.48 -31.20
C VAL A 142 13.95 9.43 -30.06
N THR A 143 15.09 9.18 -29.45
CA THR A 143 15.58 10.02 -28.34
C THR A 143 16.81 10.78 -28.82
N PHE A 144 16.81 12.09 -28.62
CA PHE A 144 17.97 12.93 -28.92
C PHE A 144 18.52 13.50 -27.60
N HIS A 145 19.83 13.39 -27.45
CA HIS A 145 20.51 14.13 -26.41
C HIS A 145 20.76 15.56 -26.88
N VAL A 146 20.10 16.52 -26.22
CA VAL A 146 20.27 17.95 -26.48
C VAL A 146 21.06 18.56 -25.33
N LYS A 147 22.21 19.18 -25.62
CA LYS A 147 23.20 19.62 -24.66
C LYS A 147 22.65 20.47 -23.50
N ASP A 148 21.75 21.40 -23.80
CA ASP A 148 21.21 22.33 -22.80
C ASP A 148 19.97 21.79 -22.07
N THR A 149 19.24 20.82 -22.66
CA THR A 149 17.94 20.37 -22.16
C THR A 149 17.89 18.87 -21.82
N GLY A 150 19.00 18.15 -22.03
CA GLY A 150 19.06 16.70 -21.80
C GLY A 150 18.37 15.88 -22.89
N ASP A 151 17.97 14.67 -22.52
CA ASP A 151 17.32 13.75 -23.46
C ASP A 151 15.91 14.22 -23.79
N ARG A 152 15.62 14.36 -25.08
CA ARG A 152 14.30 14.67 -25.61
C ARG A 152 13.79 13.51 -26.46
N ILE A 153 12.52 13.22 -26.31
CA ILE A 153 11.85 12.12 -26.99
C ILE A 153 10.97 12.71 -28.09
N PHE A 154 11.24 12.30 -29.33
CA PHE A 154 10.46 12.72 -30.48
C PHE A 154 9.70 11.55 -31.09
N ARG A 155 8.46 11.79 -31.48
CA ARG A 155 7.70 10.87 -32.33
C ARG A 155 8.04 11.18 -33.74
N GLN A 156 8.78 10.26 -34.41
CA GLN A 156 9.20 10.36 -35.80
C GLN A 156 8.13 9.77 -36.70
N LYS A 157 7.80 10.52 -37.77
CA LYS A 157 6.94 10.06 -38.86
C LYS A 157 7.65 10.34 -40.20
N CYS A 158 7.87 9.31 -40.99
CA CYS A 158 8.44 9.43 -42.30
C CYS A 158 7.32 9.31 -43.35
N VAL A 159 7.20 10.33 -44.20
CA VAL A 159 6.17 10.37 -45.25
C VAL A 159 6.84 10.44 -46.59
N PRO A 160 6.66 9.43 -47.49
CA PRO A 160 7.14 9.54 -48.89
C PRO A 160 6.48 10.74 -49.56
N THR A 161 7.30 11.56 -50.17
CA THR A 161 6.89 12.79 -50.87
C THR A 161 7.42 12.75 -52.30
N VAL A 162 6.66 13.28 -53.25
CA VAL A 162 7.09 13.43 -54.64
C VAL A 162 6.96 14.90 -54.97
N PHE A 163 8.02 15.47 -55.53
CA PHE A 163 8.04 16.85 -56.02
C PHE A 163 7.38 16.99 -57.39
N ASP A 164 7.05 18.22 -57.80
CA ASP A 164 6.41 18.52 -59.07
C ASP A 164 7.28 18.14 -60.31
N ASP A 165 8.59 18.03 -60.11
CA ASP A 165 9.56 17.54 -61.13
C ASP A 165 9.65 15.99 -61.16
N GLY A 166 8.86 15.29 -60.39
CA GLY A 166 8.80 13.82 -60.32
C GLY A 166 9.90 13.19 -59.45
N LYS A 167 10.76 13.97 -58.80
CA LYS A 167 11.76 13.44 -57.86
C LYS A 167 11.12 12.95 -56.60
N LYS A 168 11.55 11.81 -56.13
CA LYS A 168 11.12 11.24 -54.87
C LYS A 168 11.91 11.84 -53.71
N ALA A 169 11.22 12.03 -52.60
CA ALA A 169 11.78 12.53 -51.37
C ALA A 169 11.11 11.85 -50.17
N ILE A 170 11.68 12.01 -49.01
CA ILE A 170 11.11 11.59 -47.74
C ILE A 170 10.96 12.83 -46.84
N THR A 171 9.75 13.11 -46.40
CA THR A 171 9.52 14.13 -45.36
C THR A 171 9.56 13.49 -44.01
N VAL A 172 10.51 13.90 -43.19
CA VAL A 172 10.66 13.50 -41.79
C VAL A 172 10.03 14.53 -40.93
N LEU A 173 9.04 14.12 -40.14
CA LEU A 173 8.37 14.94 -39.15
C LEU A 173 8.73 14.40 -37.75
N LEU A 174 9.10 15.31 -36.85
CA LEU A 174 9.41 14.99 -35.46
C LEU A 174 8.56 15.85 -34.55
N GLU A 175 7.71 15.21 -33.80
CA GLU A 175 6.88 15.83 -32.74
C GLU A 175 7.57 15.62 -31.38
N ASP A 176 7.85 16.70 -30.64
CA ASP A 176 8.41 16.60 -29.29
C ASP A 176 7.32 16.11 -28.34
N VAL A 177 7.46 14.88 -27.88
CA VAL A 177 6.52 14.22 -26.94
C VAL A 177 7.13 14.03 -25.56
N THR A 178 8.26 14.67 -25.28
CA THR A 178 9.02 14.51 -24.04
C THR A 178 8.17 14.75 -22.80
N GLU A 179 7.50 15.91 -22.72
CA GLU A 179 6.66 16.27 -21.56
C GLU A 179 5.52 15.27 -21.37
N HIS A 180 4.91 14.83 -22.48
CA HIS A 180 3.78 13.88 -22.43
C HIS A 180 4.23 12.52 -21.89
N ILE A 181 5.33 11.98 -22.43
CA ILE A 181 5.86 10.67 -22.00
C ILE A 181 6.36 10.72 -20.57
N LEU A 182 7.06 11.80 -20.17
CA LEU A 182 7.51 11.95 -18.79
C LEU A 182 6.36 12.07 -17.81
N ALA A 183 5.30 12.82 -18.15
CA ALA A 183 4.11 12.94 -17.32
C ALA A 183 3.37 11.60 -17.19
N GLU A 184 3.19 10.86 -18.29
CA GLU A 184 2.60 9.51 -18.25
C GLU A 184 3.43 8.55 -17.38
N LYS A 185 4.75 8.60 -17.51
CA LYS A 185 5.66 7.79 -16.70
C LYS A 185 5.55 8.14 -15.22
N GLU A 186 5.53 9.43 -14.87
CA GLU A 186 5.41 9.88 -13.49
C GLU A 186 4.08 9.43 -12.86
N ILE A 187 2.97 9.53 -13.61
CA ILE A 187 1.66 9.02 -13.17
C ILE A 187 1.75 7.52 -12.92
N ARG A 188 2.30 6.75 -13.87
CA ARG A 188 2.44 5.30 -13.74
C ARG A 188 3.31 4.91 -12.54
N ASP A 189 4.47 5.53 -12.40
CA ASP A 189 5.40 5.30 -11.29
C ASP A 189 4.73 5.65 -9.94
N SER A 190 3.90 6.68 -9.91
CA SER A 190 3.11 7.07 -8.72
C SER A 190 2.04 6.03 -8.39
N GLU A 191 1.29 5.55 -9.40
CA GLU A 191 0.30 4.48 -9.23
C GLU A 191 0.93 3.18 -8.75
N GLU A 192 2.08 2.79 -9.32
CA GLU A 192 2.82 1.59 -8.91
C GLU A 192 3.33 1.71 -7.47
N ARG A 193 3.89 2.86 -7.10
CA ARG A 193 4.30 3.13 -5.71
C ARG A 193 3.13 3.05 -4.74
N PHE A 194 2.00 3.67 -5.07
CA PHE A 194 0.79 3.58 -4.25
C PHE A 194 0.35 2.13 -4.09
N ARG A 195 0.28 1.36 -5.18
CA ARG A 195 -0.12 -0.05 -5.16
C ARG A 195 0.82 -0.89 -4.31
N MET A 196 2.14 -0.74 -4.50
CA MET A 196 3.13 -1.43 -3.67
C MET A 196 2.98 -1.11 -2.19
N MET A 197 2.79 0.17 -1.82
CA MET A 197 2.58 0.55 -0.42
C MET A 197 1.31 -0.09 0.14
N ALA A 198 0.20 0.01 -0.59
CA ALA A 198 -1.08 -0.52 -0.13
C ALA A 198 -1.11 -2.05 -0.04
N ASP A 199 -0.42 -2.77 -0.93
CA ASP A 199 -0.34 -4.24 -0.90
C ASP A 199 0.61 -4.77 0.19
N ASN A 200 1.58 -3.95 0.66
CA ASN A 200 2.49 -4.32 1.75
C ASN A 200 1.93 -4.00 3.16
N ILE A 201 0.79 -3.33 3.26
CA ILE A 201 0.10 -3.12 4.54
C ILE A 201 -0.46 -4.47 5.01
N GLN A 202 -0.26 -4.80 6.30
CA GLN A 202 -0.80 -6.02 6.92
C GLN A 202 -2.33 -6.00 7.06
N ASP A 203 -2.93 -4.84 6.95
CA ASP A 203 -4.36 -4.63 7.02
C ASP A 203 -5.01 -4.64 5.64
N GLY A 204 -6.24 -5.11 5.57
CA GLY A 204 -7.06 -5.00 4.37
C GLY A 204 -7.50 -3.56 4.15
N LEU A 205 -7.32 -3.04 2.94
CA LEU A 205 -7.74 -1.68 2.57
C LEU A 205 -8.78 -1.72 1.46
N ILE A 206 -9.89 -1.01 1.67
CA ILE A 206 -10.90 -0.71 0.65
C ILE A 206 -11.08 0.81 0.58
N ILE A 207 -11.12 1.34 -0.63
CA ILE A 207 -11.48 2.74 -0.86
C ILE A 207 -12.78 2.77 -1.66
N LEU A 208 -13.73 3.54 -1.15
CA LEU A 208 -15.02 3.76 -1.81
C LEU A 208 -15.10 5.20 -2.33
N GLU A 209 -15.69 5.38 -3.49
CA GLU A 209 -16.12 6.67 -4.01
C GLU A 209 -17.66 6.64 -4.09
N ASN A 210 -18.33 7.53 -3.36
CA ASN A 210 -19.80 7.59 -3.31
C ASN A 210 -20.44 6.20 -3.05
N GLY A 211 -19.85 5.42 -2.13
CA GLY A 211 -20.33 4.09 -1.74
C GLY A 211 -19.99 2.94 -2.70
N LYS A 212 -19.25 3.19 -3.80
CA LYS A 212 -18.75 2.16 -4.72
C LYS A 212 -17.28 1.90 -4.48
N THR A 213 -16.87 0.64 -4.46
CA THR A 213 -15.46 0.27 -4.35
C THR A 213 -14.69 0.71 -5.60
N ILE A 214 -13.67 1.53 -5.41
CA ILE A 214 -12.74 1.94 -6.46
C ILE A 214 -11.35 1.34 -6.30
N TYR A 215 -11.01 0.92 -5.09
CA TYR A 215 -9.75 0.25 -4.79
C TYR A 215 -9.92 -0.79 -3.69
N ALA A 216 -9.20 -1.88 -3.80
CA ALA A 216 -9.05 -2.92 -2.78
C ALA A 216 -7.64 -3.50 -2.91
N ASN A 217 -6.89 -3.59 -1.79
CA ASN A 217 -5.55 -4.16 -1.80
C ASN A 217 -5.61 -5.72 -1.78
N LYS A 218 -4.46 -6.35 -1.99
CA LYS A 218 -4.34 -7.80 -1.97
C LYS A 218 -4.75 -8.38 -0.61
N ARG A 219 -4.42 -7.69 0.48
CA ARG A 219 -4.68 -8.17 1.85
C ARG A 219 -6.18 -8.31 2.16
N ILE A 220 -7.03 -7.39 1.69
CA ILE A 220 -8.48 -7.54 1.91
C ILE A 220 -9.04 -8.74 1.16
N ALA A 221 -8.51 -9.07 -0.01
CA ALA A 221 -8.90 -10.27 -0.73
C ALA A 221 -8.52 -11.55 0.05
N GLU A 222 -7.34 -11.58 0.69
CA GLU A 222 -6.91 -12.68 1.57
C GLU A 222 -7.78 -12.80 2.83
N ILE A 223 -8.09 -11.66 3.48
CA ILE A 223 -8.94 -11.63 4.69
C ILE A 223 -10.35 -12.12 4.38
N THR A 224 -10.94 -11.68 3.26
CA THR A 224 -12.34 -11.97 2.93
C THR A 224 -12.54 -13.22 2.11
N GLY A 225 -11.49 -13.70 1.41
CA GLY A 225 -11.57 -14.82 0.48
C GLY A 225 -12.24 -14.50 -0.86
N TYR A 226 -12.65 -13.24 -1.08
CA TYR A 226 -13.16 -12.76 -2.36
C TYR A 226 -12.04 -12.21 -3.22
N SER A 227 -12.11 -12.40 -4.52
CA SER A 227 -11.21 -11.75 -5.46
C SER A 227 -11.48 -10.23 -5.49
N ILE A 228 -10.46 -9.44 -5.87
CA ILE A 228 -10.58 -7.98 -6.01
C ILE A 228 -11.74 -7.60 -6.96
N LYS A 229 -11.93 -8.36 -8.05
CA LYS A 229 -13.03 -8.14 -9.01
C LYS A 229 -14.41 -8.34 -8.37
N GLU A 230 -14.55 -9.35 -7.52
CA GLU A 230 -15.79 -9.60 -6.78
C GLU A 230 -16.05 -8.49 -5.74
N LEU A 231 -14.99 -8.04 -5.03
CA LEU A 231 -15.10 -6.94 -4.07
C LEU A 231 -15.52 -5.61 -4.74
N TRP A 232 -15.13 -5.38 -5.98
CA TRP A 232 -15.59 -4.21 -6.75
C TRP A 232 -17.05 -4.30 -7.17
N ALA A 233 -17.56 -5.51 -7.41
CA ALA A 233 -18.93 -5.74 -7.84
C ALA A 233 -19.93 -5.78 -6.68
N MET A 234 -19.47 -5.95 -5.43
CA MET A 234 -20.33 -6.10 -4.26
C MET A 234 -20.29 -4.87 -3.36
N LYS A 235 -21.35 -4.67 -2.57
CA LYS A 235 -21.36 -3.65 -1.52
C LYS A 235 -20.52 -4.16 -0.34
N PRO A 236 -19.62 -3.34 0.26
CA PRO A 236 -18.79 -3.77 1.40
C PRO A 236 -19.58 -4.29 2.59
N ILE A 237 -20.80 -3.79 2.81
CA ILE A 237 -21.69 -4.26 3.89
C ILE A 237 -22.08 -5.74 3.73
N ALA A 238 -22.03 -6.29 2.53
CA ALA A 238 -22.44 -7.67 2.25
C ALA A 238 -21.52 -8.71 2.91
N ILE A 239 -20.25 -8.38 3.12
CA ILE A 239 -19.29 -9.27 3.81
C ILE A 239 -19.45 -9.24 5.32
N ILE A 240 -20.16 -8.25 5.88
CA ILE A 240 -20.36 -8.12 7.33
C ILE A 240 -21.46 -9.08 7.78
N ALA A 241 -21.21 -9.78 8.87
CA ALA A 241 -22.18 -10.70 9.44
C ALA A 241 -23.49 -9.96 9.82
N PRO A 242 -24.65 -10.56 9.59
CA PRO A 242 -25.96 -9.87 9.72
C PRO A 242 -26.15 -9.10 11.00
N GLU A 243 -25.71 -9.66 12.13
CA GLU A 243 -25.82 -9.08 13.47
C GLU A 243 -25.00 -7.79 13.70
N TYR A 244 -24.05 -7.49 12.79
CA TYR A 244 -23.20 -6.29 12.86
C TYR A 244 -23.54 -5.24 11.79
N ARG A 245 -24.44 -5.54 10.82
CA ARG A 245 -24.72 -4.67 9.68
C ARG A 245 -25.33 -3.35 10.08
N GLU A 246 -26.33 -3.37 10.94
CA GLU A 246 -27.02 -2.16 11.40
C GLU A 246 -26.02 -1.16 12.00
N LYS A 247 -25.15 -1.65 12.89
CA LYS A 247 -24.11 -0.82 13.52
C LYS A 247 -23.07 -0.30 12.53
N ALA A 248 -22.72 -1.10 11.54
CA ALA A 248 -21.80 -0.68 10.49
C ALA A 248 -22.40 0.40 9.57
N GLU A 249 -23.71 0.30 9.26
CA GLU A 249 -24.42 1.32 8.50
C GLU A 249 -24.59 2.62 9.29
N GLU A 250 -24.82 2.54 10.58
CA GLU A 250 -24.86 3.73 11.46
C GLU A 250 -23.51 4.46 11.44
N HIS A 251 -22.40 3.72 11.55
CA HIS A 251 -21.07 4.28 11.48
C HIS A 251 -20.78 4.92 10.12
N ALA A 252 -21.21 4.27 9.02
CA ALA A 252 -21.04 4.82 7.68
C ALA A 252 -21.83 6.12 7.47
N ARG A 253 -23.09 6.15 7.93
CA ARG A 253 -23.93 7.38 7.87
C ARG A 253 -23.38 8.52 8.72
N ALA A 254 -22.86 8.22 9.90
CA ALA A 254 -22.28 9.21 10.78
C ALA A 254 -21.00 9.85 10.18
N LEU A 255 -20.24 9.11 9.37
CA LEU A 255 -19.08 9.64 8.64
C LEU A 255 -19.43 10.64 7.55
N GLU A 256 -20.61 10.51 6.92
CA GLU A 256 -21.07 11.49 5.93
C GLU A 256 -21.28 12.86 6.57
N SER A 257 -21.68 12.89 7.85
CA SER A 257 -21.90 14.11 8.62
C SER A 257 -20.62 14.67 9.25
N SER A 258 -19.63 13.81 9.60
CA SER A 258 -18.37 14.19 10.24
C SER A 258 -17.21 13.38 9.61
N PRO A 259 -16.76 13.74 8.39
CA PRO A 259 -15.75 12.96 7.66
C PRO A 259 -14.39 12.91 8.36
N ASP A 260 -14.03 13.98 9.06
CA ASP A 260 -12.72 14.14 9.70
C ASP A 260 -12.52 13.32 10.99
N GLU A 261 -13.60 12.67 11.49
CA GLU A 261 -13.54 11.85 12.67
C GLU A 261 -13.47 10.35 12.29
N PRO A 262 -12.30 9.71 12.33
CA PRO A 262 -12.18 8.28 12.07
C PRO A 262 -13.00 7.47 13.09
N ARG A 263 -13.79 6.51 12.62
CA ARG A 263 -14.62 5.65 13.47
C ARG A 263 -14.12 4.21 13.39
N GLY A 264 -13.95 3.60 14.57
CA GLY A 264 -13.55 2.21 14.72
C GLY A 264 -14.70 1.33 15.18
N LEU A 265 -14.81 0.14 14.60
CA LEU A 265 -15.83 -0.83 14.95
C LEU A 265 -15.27 -2.25 14.91
N GLN A 266 -15.44 -2.98 16.01
CA GLN A 266 -15.20 -4.43 15.99
C GLN A 266 -16.41 -5.13 15.38
N THR A 267 -16.17 -5.88 14.31
CA THR A 267 -17.20 -6.60 13.57
C THR A 267 -16.75 -8.04 13.29
N CYS A 268 -17.70 -8.85 12.84
CA CYS A 268 -17.45 -10.15 12.28
C CYS A 268 -17.77 -10.10 10.80
N ILE A 269 -16.86 -10.56 9.95
CA ILE A 269 -17.08 -10.74 8.51
C ILE A 269 -17.32 -12.21 8.20
N ILE A 270 -18.06 -12.48 7.12
CA ILE A 270 -18.27 -13.80 6.59
C ILE A 270 -17.49 -13.90 5.28
N ARG A 271 -16.50 -14.76 5.27
CA ARG A 271 -15.67 -15.05 4.10
C ARG A 271 -16.46 -15.74 3.00
N LYS A 272 -15.88 -15.81 1.79
CA LYS A 272 -16.46 -16.53 0.65
C LYS A 272 -16.70 -18.02 0.93
N ASP A 273 -15.82 -18.66 1.70
CA ASP A 273 -15.92 -20.05 2.17
C ASP A 273 -16.85 -20.23 3.37
N ARG A 274 -17.54 -19.15 3.80
CA ARG A 274 -18.42 -19.06 4.97
C ARG A 274 -17.72 -19.12 6.32
N GLU A 275 -16.38 -19.13 6.37
CA GLU A 275 -15.64 -18.94 7.61
C GLU A 275 -15.95 -17.55 8.19
N ARG A 276 -16.07 -17.48 9.52
CA ARG A 276 -16.27 -16.21 10.23
C ARG A 276 -14.92 -15.69 10.73
N ARG A 277 -14.64 -14.40 10.44
CA ARG A 277 -13.46 -13.73 10.97
C ARG A 277 -13.83 -12.49 11.75
N PHE A 278 -13.15 -12.31 12.88
CA PHE A 278 -13.30 -11.10 13.67
C PHE A 278 -12.31 -10.05 13.15
N VAL A 279 -12.84 -8.89 12.80
CA VAL A 279 -12.04 -7.78 12.29
C VAL A 279 -12.31 -6.51 13.06
N TYR A 280 -11.27 -5.70 13.22
CA TYR A 280 -11.43 -4.31 13.63
C TYR A 280 -11.42 -3.46 12.36
N SER A 281 -12.55 -2.84 12.04
CA SER A 281 -12.67 -1.95 10.90
C SER A 281 -12.57 -0.49 11.36
N ARG A 282 -11.66 0.26 10.73
CA ARG A 282 -11.56 1.71 10.89
C ARG A 282 -12.01 2.36 9.60
N VAL A 283 -12.94 3.29 9.69
CA VAL A 283 -13.47 4.03 8.54
C VAL A 283 -13.14 5.50 8.72
N SER A 284 -12.61 6.13 7.68
CA SER A 284 -12.37 7.57 7.60
C SER A 284 -12.91 8.10 6.28
N GLY A 285 -13.44 9.33 6.29
CA GLY A 285 -13.96 10.01 5.12
C GLY A 285 -13.03 11.14 4.68
N VAL A 286 -12.93 11.36 3.39
CA VAL A 286 -12.22 12.52 2.82
C VAL A 286 -13.10 13.10 1.70
N ARG A 287 -13.34 14.40 1.73
CA ARG A 287 -13.98 15.11 0.64
C ARG A 287 -12.92 15.80 -0.22
N HIS A 288 -12.83 15.39 -1.50
CA HIS A 288 -11.88 15.97 -2.45
C HIS A 288 -12.64 16.39 -3.70
N HIS A 289 -12.62 17.70 -4.02
CA HIS A 289 -13.54 18.33 -4.97
C HIS A 289 -14.99 17.98 -4.56
N ASP A 290 -15.88 17.69 -5.47
CA ASP A 290 -17.28 17.32 -5.17
C ASP A 290 -17.49 15.82 -4.93
N ARG A 291 -16.41 15.05 -4.64
CA ARG A 291 -16.46 13.61 -4.43
C ARG A 291 -16.15 13.25 -2.99
N PHE A 292 -16.85 12.24 -2.49
CA PHE A 292 -16.67 11.72 -1.16
C PHE A 292 -16.00 10.34 -1.20
N TYR A 293 -14.85 10.24 -0.54
CA TYR A 293 -14.05 9.02 -0.45
C TYR A 293 -14.10 8.47 0.96
N ASN A 294 -14.40 7.16 1.08
CA ASN A 294 -14.31 6.43 2.34
C ASN A 294 -13.13 5.47 2.27
N PHE A 295 -12.24 5.57 3.23
CA PHE A 295 -11.13 4.65 3.44
C PHE A 295 -11.53 3.68 4.55
N ILE A 296 -11.57 2.40 4.26
CA ILE A 296 -11.91 1.35 5.20
C ILE A 296 -10.71 0.45 5.38
N VAL A 297 -10.17 0.41 6.59
CA VAL A 297 -9.06 -0.45 6.97
C VAL A 297 -9.61 -1.59 7.82
N PHE A 298 -9.27 -2.84 7.46
CA PHE A 298 -9.68 -4.06 8.16
C PHE A 298 -8.46 -4.74 8.78
N THR A 299 -8.35 -4.72 10.09
CA THR A 299 -7.35 -5.48 10.83
C THR A 299 -7.95 -6.83 11.25
N ASP A 300 -7.36 -7.93 10.81
CA ASP A 300 -7.80 -9.28 11.21
C ASP A 300 -7.36 -9.56 12.65
N MET A 301 -8.34 -9.70 13.56
CA MET A 301 -8.16 -9.95 14.98
C MET A 301 -8.38 -11.42 15.36
N THR A 302 -8.59 -12.29 14.36
CA THR A 302 -9.04 -13.68 14.61
C THR A 302 -8.00 -14.47 15.38
N GLU A 303 -6.72 -14.37 15.00
CA GLU A 303 -5.63 -15.06 15.67
C GLU A 303 -5.42 -14.54 17.10
N LEU A 304 -5.40 -13.22 17.28
CA LEU A 304 -5.26 -12.60 18.60
C LEU A 304 -6.36 -13.05 19.55
N ARG A 305 -7.63 -13.00 19.12
CA ARG A 305 -8.76 -13.49 19.93
C ARG A 305 -8.68 -14.98 20.22
N SER A 306 -8.21 -15.78 19.27
CA SER A 306 -8.01 -17.22 19.49
C SER A 306 -6.94 -17.48 20.55
N GLN A 307 -5.84 -16.72 20.52
CA GLN A 307 -4.78 -16.82 21.53
C GLN A 307 -5.28 -16.39 22.94
N GLU A 308 -5.99 -15.27 23.03
CA GLU A 308 -6.60 -14.80 24.28
C GLU A 308 -7.60 -15.82 24.84
N ALA A 309 -8.46 -16.38 23.99
CA ALA A 309 -9.42 -17.40 24.40
C ALA A 309 -8.71 -18.68 24.90
N ARG A 310 -7.66 -19.14 24.23
CA ARG A 310 -6.85 -20.30 24.64
C ARG A 310 -6.14 -20.04 25.97
N LEU A 311 -5.60 -18.84 26.15
CA LEU A 311 -4.95 -18.45 27.41
C LEU A 311 -5.97 -18.46 28.55
N THR A 312 -7.13 -17.82 28.36
CA THR A 312 -8.21 -17.80 29.34
C THR A 312 -8.71 -19.21 29.69
N GLU A 313 -8.91 -20.06 28.67
CA GLU A 313 -9.30 -21.46 28.89
C GLU A 313 -8.22 -22.24 29.66
N SER A 314 -6.94 -22.03 29.33
CA SER A 314 -5.83 -22.67 30.02
C SER A 314 -5.74 -22.24 31.49
N GLU A 315 -5.90 -20.94 31.75
CA GLU A 315 -5.95 -20.41 33.14
C GLU A 315 -7.14 -20.98 33.94
N GLN A 316 -8.32 -21.04 33.33
CA GLN A 316 -9.52 -21.62 33.99
C GLN A 316 -9.28 -23.11 34.24
N ARG A 317 -8.75 -23.84 33.29
CA ARG A 317 -8.44 -25.28 33.45
C ARG A 317 -7.42 -25.51 34.54
N PHE A 318 -6.35 -24.72 34.59
CA PHE A 318 -5.36 -24.77 35.65
C PHE A 318 -6.00 -24.51 37.02
N ARG A 319 -6.82 -23.46 37.15
CA ARG A 319 -7.51 -23.10 38.39
C ARG A 319 -8.45 -24.22 38.86
N MET A 320 -9.25 -24.78 37.97
CA MET A 320 -10.13 -25.93 38.29
C MET A 320 -9.31 -27.16 38.74
N MET A 321 -8.18 -27.47 38.06
CA MET A 321 -7.30 -28.57 38.49
C MET A 321 -6.75 -28.33 39.89
N ALA A 322 -6.22 -27.14 40.13
CA ALA A 322 -5.65 -26.77 41.43
C ALA A 322 -6.67 -26.80 42.56
N ASP A 323 -7.91 -26.37 42.29
CA ASP A 323 -8.99 -26.39 43.30
C ASP A 323 -9.52 -27.83 43.63
N ASN A 324 -9.32 -28.78 42.73
CA ASN A 324 -9.68 -30.20 42.93
C ASN A 324 -8.59 -31.02 43.62
N ILE A 325 -7.40 -30.47 43.85
CA ILE A 325 -6.34 -31.12 44.62
C ILE A 325 -6.78 -31.13 46.09
N GLN A 326 -6.60 -32.27 46.79
CA GLN A 326 -6.91 -32.42 48.22
C GLN A 326 -6.00 -31.57 49.12
N ASP A 327 -4.80 -31.26 48.64
CA ASP A 327 -3.83 -30.43 49.34
C ASP A 327 -4.00 -28.95 48.98
N GLY A 328 -3.71 -28.09 49.95
CA GLY A 328 -3.56 -26.67 49.70
C GLY A 328 -2.33 -26.40 48.85
N LEU A 329 -2.47 -25.58 47.79
CA LEU A 329 -1.38 -25.17 46.91
C LEU A 329 -1.21 -23.64 46.98
N ILE A 330 0.04 -23.20 47.21
CA ILE A 330 0.46 -21.79 47.14
C ILE A 330 1.61 -21.70 46.16
N ILE A 331 1.60 -20.69 45.28
CA ILE A 331 2.71 -20.35 44.41
C ILE A 331 3.24 -18.98 44.79
N VAL A 332 4.57 -18.89 44.98
CA VAL A 332 5.26 -17.67 45.39
C VAL A 332 6.31 -17.31 44.34
N GLU A 333 6.28 -16.08 43.88
CA GLU A 333 7.25 -15.51 42.92
C GLU A 333 7.71 -14.16 43.47
N ASN A 334 9.01 -13.90 43.46
CA ASN A 334 9.58 -12.65 43.95
C ASN A 334 9.04 -12.26 45.34
N ASP A 335 8.99 -13.21 46.25
CA ASP A 335 8.46 -13.09 47.62
C ASP A 335 6.98 -12.67 47.70
N LYS A 336 6.24 -12.79 46.60
CA LYS A 336 4.81 -12.51 46.57
C LYS A 336 4.01 -13.77 46.22
N ILE A 337 2.87 -13.95 46.89
CA ILE A 337 1.93 -15.00 46.53
C ILE A 337 1.21 -14.60 45.25
N VAL A 338 1.44 -15.37 44.17
CA VAL A 338 0.78 -15.16 42.88
C VAL A 338 -0.46 -16.05 42.70
N PHE A 339 -0.52 -17.15 43.41
CA PHE A 339 -1.67 -18.05 43.38
C PHE A 339 -1.85 -18.81 44.72
N SER A 340 -3.09 -19.05 45.10
CA SER A 340 -3.45 -20.11 46.07
C SER A 340 -4.78 -20.74 45.66
N ASN A 341 -4.92 -22.07 45.88
CA ASN A 341 -6.13 -22.78 45.59
C ASN A 341 -7.16 -22.64 46.75
N ARG A 342 -8.42 -23.03 46.48
CA ARG A 342 -9.52 -22.99 47.48
C ARG A 342 -9.19 -23.76 48.75
N ARG A 343 -8.42 -24.86 48.65
CA ARG A 343 -8.09 -25.73 49.77
C ARG A 343 -7.28 -25.02 50.87
N ILE A 344 -6.42 -24.07 50.48
CA ILE A 344 -5.70 -23.23 51.45
C ILE A 344 -6.63 -22.51 52.40
N LYS A 345 -7.72 -21.92 51.88
CA LYS A 345 -8.74 -21.27 52.72
C LYS A 345 -9.44 -22.28 53.65
N GLU A 346 -9.70 -23.49 53.18
CA GLU A 346 -10.31 -24.54 53.97
C GLU A 346 -9.38 -25.03 55.10
N ILE A 347 -8.06 -25.11 54.84
CA ILE A 347 -7.05 -25.55 55.82
C ILE A 347 -6.73 -24.44 56.84
N THR A 348 -6.49 -23.20 56.34
CA THR A 348 -5.97 -22.10 57.17
C THR A 348 -7.04 -21.15 57.69
N GLY A 349 -8.22 -21.08 57.03
CA GLY A 349 -9.26 -20.11 57.29
C GLY A 349 -9.05 -18.73 56.69
N TYR A 350 -7.90 -18.49 56.01
CA TYR A 350 -7.56 -17.21 55.38
C TYR A 350 -7.78 -17.26 53.88
N THR A 351 -8.21 -16.14 53.32
CA THR A 351 -8.31 -15.96 51.86
C THR A 351 -6.94 -15.67 51.23
N THR A 352 -6.80 -15.85 49.94
CA THR A 352 -5.57 -15.54 49.19
C THR A 352 -5.08 -14.11 49.44
N ASP A 353 -5.99 -13.14 49.42
CA ASP A 353 -5.69 -11.72 49.65
C ASP A 353 -5.19 -11.45 51.07
N GLU A 354 -5.80 -12.11 52.05
CA GLU A 354 -5.36 -12.01 53.45
C GLU A 354 -3.99 -12.62 53.69
N ILE A 355 -3.69 -13.75 52.99
CA ILE A 355 -2.37 -14.40 53.05
C ILE A 355 -1.34 -13.52 52.34
N ALA A 356 -1.68 -12.95 51.19
CA ALA A 356 -0.78 -12.05 50.45
C ALA A 356 -0.44 -10.78 51.25
N ALA A 357 -1.44 -10.21 51.97
CA ALA A 357 -1.24 -9.02 52.79
C ALA A 357 -0.40 -9.26 54.03
N LYS A 358 -0.57 -10.41 54.68
CA LYS A 358 0.14 -10.76 55.92
C LYS A 358 1.47 -11.48 55.69
N GLY A 359 1.68 -11.97 54.47
CA GLY A 359 2.76 -12.92 54.16
C GLY A 359 2.51 -14.32 54.70
N ILE A 360 3.18 -15.31 54.19
CA ILE A 360 3.04 -16.72 54.61
C ILE A 360 3.37 -16.87 56.13
N HIS A 361 4.42 -16.22 56.57
CA HIS A 361 4.88 -16.26 57.96
C HIS A 361 3.91 -15.58 58.93
N GLY A 362 3.18 -14.55 58.52
CA GLY A 362 2.19 -13.85 59.33
C GLY A 362 0.84 -14.56 59.40
N THR A 363 0.57 -15.46 58.45
CA THR A 363 -0.68 -16.18 58.32
C THR A 363 -0.63 -17.55 59.02
N LEU A 364 0.49 -18.23 58.95
CA LEU A 364 0.72 -19.48 59.67
C LEU A 364 1.09 -19.13 61.12
N GLN A 365 0.09 -18.92 61.96
CA GLN A 365 0.32 -18.82 63.40
C GLN A 365 0.78 -20.19 63.88
N ILE A 366 2.10 -20.36 64.02
CA ILE A 366 2.71 -21.55 64.56
C ILE A 366 2.42 -21.55 66.08
N ASP A 367 1.77 -22.58 66.56
CA ASP A 367 1.43 -22.71 67.97
C ASP A 367 2.66 -22.86 68.86
N ASP A 368 2.65 -22.31 70.05
CA ASP A 368 3.80 -22.25 70.96
C ASP A 368 4.22 -23.66 71.35
N MET A 369 5.52 -23.94 71.10
CA MET A 369 6.14 -25.28 71.18
C MET A 369 6.17 -25.89 72.56
N GLN A 370 6.08 -25.08 73.61
CA GLN A 370 6.22 -25.56 75.02
C GLN A 370 5.11 -26.50 75.41
N ALA A 371 3.85 -26.26 74.94
CA ALA A 371 2.70 -27.08 75.23
C ALA A 371 2.62 -28.41 74.46
N ILE A 372 3.42 -28.58 73.43
CA ILE A 372 3.43 -29.74 72.51
C ILE A 372 4.56 -30.70 72.83
N ALA A 373 5.67 -30.19 73.40
CA ALA A 373 6.81 -30.97 73.81
C ALA A 373 6.49 -31.96 74.92
N ASP A 374 5.55 -31.59 75.84
CA ASP A 374 5.14 -32.42 76.93
C ASP A 374 4.23 -33.61 76.54
N SER A 375 3.72 -33.61 75.29
CA SER A 375 2.85 -34.69 74.78
C SER A 375 3.56 -35.87 74.15
N GLY A 376 4.87 -35.78 73.91
CA GLY A 376 5.71 -36.89 73.35
C GLY A 376 5.38 -37.33 71.92
N ILE A 377 4.54 -36.55 71.24
CA ILE A 377 3.89 -36.99 70.01
C ILE A 377 4.35 -36.13 68.84
N VAL A 378 5.21 -36.65 68.00
CA VAL A 378 5.62 -36.20 66.65
C VAL A 378 6.70 -35.09 66.63
N PRO A 379 7.74 -35.21 65.88
CA PRO A 379 8.73 -34.14 65.70
C PRO A 379 8.11 -32.94 64.97
N VAL A 380 8.02 -31.82 65.70
CA VAL A 380 7.55 -30.53 65.16
C VAL A 380 8.73 -29.76 64.59
N THR A 381 8.57 -29.25 63.42
CA THR A 381 9.59 -28.42 62.76
C THR A 381 9.49 -26.98 63.29
N ASP A 382 10.55 -26.44 63.86
CA ASP A 382 10.63 -25.06 64.35
C ASP A 382 10.43 -24.01 63.25
N LYS A 383 9.93 -22.85 63.64
CA LYS A 383 9.77 -21.70 62.71
C LYS A 383 11.10 -21.35 62.02
N CYS A 384 12.21 -21.33 62.76
CA CYS A 384 13.55 -21.07 62.25
C CYS A 384 13.96 -22.12 61.19
N ARG A 385 13.59 -23.37 61.42
CA ARG A 385 13.90 -24.47 60.49
C ARG A 385 13.08 -24.42 59.23
N ILE A 386 11.87 -23.87 59.28
CA ILE A 386 11.04 -23.62 58.04
C ILE A 386 11.71 -22.56 57.17
N GLU A 387 12.21 -21.49 57.77
CA GLU A 387 12.95 -20.44 57.04
C GLU A 387 14.26 -21.01 56.44
N GLU A 388 14.94 -21.89 57.17
CA GLU A 388 16.13 -22.59 56.63
C GLU A 388 15.76 -23.52 55.48
N ILE A 389 14.62 -24.24 55.55
CA ILE A 389 14.12 -25.09 54.45
C ILE A 389 13.85 -24.22 53.21
N PHE A 390 13.14 -23.11 53.38
CA PHE A 390 12.90 -22.17 52.24
C PHE A 390 14.17 -21.69 51.62
N LYS A 391 15.17 -21.32 52.41
CA LYS A 391 16.50 -20.87 51.91
C LYS A 391 17.30 -21.98 51.27
N SER A 392 17.08 -23.24 51.64
CA SER A 392 17.81 -24.38 51.11
C SER A 392 17.26 -24.97 49.82
N VAL A 393 15.96 -24.73 49.53
CA VAL A 393 15.32 -25.23 48.29
C VAL A 393 15.85 -24.48 47.08
N ARG A 394 16.43 -25.23 46.15
CA ARG A 394 16.93 -24.71 44.88
C ARG A 394 16.08 -25.22 43.75
N PRO A 395 16.00 -24.48 42.63
CA PRO A 395 15.44 -25.00 41.39
C PRO A 395 16.16 -26.31 41.03
N ASP A 396 15.39 -27.26 40.52
CA ASP A 396 15.88 -28.60 40.12
C ASP A 396 16.46 -29.47 41.22
N SER A 397 16.26 -29.13 42.50
CA SER A 397 16.61 -29.98 43.59
C SER A 397 15.79 -31.28 43.57
N PRO A 398 16.37 -32.47 43.58
CA PRO A 398 15.62 -33.71 43.57
C PRO A 398 14.84 -33.95 44.91
N ASN A 399 15.24 -33.26 45.98
CA ASN A 399 14.60 -33.39 47.25
C ASN A 399 13.76 -32.12 47.60
N PRO A 400 12.44 -32.24 47.72
CA PRO A 400 11.61 -31.14 48.20
C PRO A 400 11.97 -30.83 49.67
N GLY A 401 11.87 -29.58 50.06
CA GLY A 401 11.88 -29.21 51.47
C GLY A 401 10.59 -29.69 52.13
N GLU A 402 10.67 -30.49 53.17
CA GLU A 402 9.51 -31.00 53.89
C GLU A 402 9.46 -30.47 55.31
N PHE A 403 8.29 -30.17 55.81
CA PHE A 403 8.04 -29.74 57.18
C PHE A 403 6.70 -30.25 57.74
N LYS A 404 6.60 -30.40 59.04
CA LYS A 404 5.39 -30.76 59.76
C LYS A 404 5.23 -29.81 60.93
N ILE A 405 4.10 -29.09 60.97
CA ILE A 405 3.83 -28.08 62.02
C ILE A 405 2.39 -28.09 62.45
N TRP A 406 2.14 -27.65 63.69
CA TRP A 406 0.83 -27.25 64.12
C TRP A 406 0.60 -25.78 63.73
N ILE A 407 -0.54 -25.52 63.11
CA ILE A 407 -0.98 -24.17 62.81
C ILE A 407 -2.30 -23.88 63.54
N ARG A 408 -2.54 -22.59 63.83
CA ARG A 408 -3.80 -22.10 64.31
C ARG A 408 -4.55 -21.41 63.17
N ARG A 409 -5.73 -21.91 62.85
CA ARG A 409 -6.61 -21.33 61.85
C ARG A 409 -7.14 -19.97 62.31
N LYS A 410 -7.71 -19.20 61.37
CA LYS A 410 -8.34 -17.92 61.67
C LYS A 410 -9.51 -18.01 62.72
N ASP A 411 -10.17 -19.15 62.81
CA ASP A 411 -11.23 -19.48 63.79
C ASP A 411 -10.72 -20.18 65.09
N ASP A 412 -9.41 -20.03 65.35
CA ASP A 412 -8.69 -20.63 66.49
C ASP A 412 -8.64 -22.17 66.53
N VAL A 413 -9.14 -22.86 65.56
CA VAL A 413 -9.02 -24.33 65.44
C VAL A 413 -7.57 -24.70 65.10
N ARG A 414 -7.02 -25.68 65.79
CA ARG A 414 -5.69 -26.23 65.55
C ARG A 414 -5.73 -27.25 64.41
N ARG A 415 -4.71 -27.21 63.52
CA ARG A 415 -4.49 -28.19 62.45
C ARG A 415 -3.07 -28.60 62.43
N TYR A 416 -2.83 -29.89 62.21
CA TYR A 416 -1.49 -30.44 61.97
C TYR A 416 -1.30 -30.58 60.47
N ILE A 417 -0.31 -29.87 59.97
CA ILE A 417 -0.07 -29.82 58.50
C ILE A 417 1.28 -30.45 58.16
N HIS A 418 1.29 -31.10 56.99
CA HIS A 418 2.48 -31.54 56.31
C HIS A 418 2.70 -30.67 55.08
N GLY A 419 3.77 -29.90 55.05
CA GLY A 419 4.11 -29.02 53.92
C GLY A 419 5.29 -29.54 53.12
N LYS A 420 5.22 -29.33 51.81
CA LYS A 420 6.34 -29.57 50.86
C LYS A 420 6.58 -28.31 50.06
N ILE A 421 7.86 -28.01 49.87
CA ILE A 421 8.34 -26.86 49.08
C ILE A 421 9.19 -27.36 47.94
N THR A 422 8.86 -26.98 46.75
CA THR A 422 9.66 -27.18 45.56
C THR A 422 9.91 -25.85 44.86
N ALA A 423 10.98 -25.71 44.11
CA ALA A 423 11.27 -24.54 43.32
C ALA A 423 11.51 -24.93 41.87
N ALA A 424 11.07 -24.07 40.94
CA ALA A 424 11.35 -24.20 39.52
C ALA A 424 11.73 -22.84 38.95
N GLU A 425 12.61 -22.84 37.95
CA GLU A 425 12.98 -21.62 37.22
C GLU A 425 12.22 -21.52 35.90
N HIS A 426 11.63 -20.34 35.66
CA HIS A 426 11.05 -19.97 34.38
C HIS A 426 11.70 -18.68 33.89
N GLY A 427 12.70 -18.81 33.01
CA GLY A 427 13.50 -17.68 32.57
C GLY A 427 14.31 -17.07 33.70
N THR A 428 14.00 -15.84 34.10
CA THR A 428 14.67 -15.13 35.22
C THR A 428 13.91 -15.18 36.53
N ILE A 429 12.74 -15.85 36.56
CA ILE A 429 11.88 -15.91 37.73
C ILE A 429 11.97 -17.29 38.38
N THR A 430 12.26 -17.31 39.69
CA THR A 430 12.16 -18.51 40.50
C THR A 430 10.78 -18.56 41.13
N SER A 431 10.01 -19.61 40.82
CA SER A 431 8.71 -19.90 41.42
C SER A 431 8.84 -20.99 42.48
N TYR A 432 8.31 -20.74 43.69
CA TYR A 432 8.21 -21.70 44.76
C TYR A 432 6.80 -22.26 44.81
N TYR A 433 6.68 -23.59 44.80
CA TYR A 433 5.42 -24.30 44.91
C TYR A 433 5.37 -24.92 46.29
N ILE A 434 4.38 -24.49 47.07
CA ILE A 434 4.19 -24.96 48.44
C ILE A 434 2.89 -25.75 48.49
N THR A 435 2.97 -27.04 48.79
CA THR A 435 1.78 -27.87 49.07
C THR A 435 1.62 -28.09 50.54
N ILE A 436 0.38 -28.07 51.01
CA ILE A 436 0.01 -28.21 52.43
C ILE A 436 -1.12 -29.23 52.54
N ALA A 437 -0.83 -30.37 53.18
CA ALA A 437 -1.81 -31.39 53.50
C ALA A 437 -2.21 -31.27 54.97
N ASP A 438 -3.52 -31.29 55.26
CA ASP A 438 -4.06 -31.41 56.62
C ASP A 438 -4.01 -32.88 57.03
N ILE A 439 -3.14 -33.17 57.96
CA ILE A 439 -2.93 -34.53 58.50
C ILE A 439 -3.38 -34.63 59.99
N THR A 440 -4.26 -33.74 60.42
CA THR A 440 -4.75 -33.69 61.81
C THR A 440 -5.39 -35.02 62.23
N ASP A 441 -6.30 -35.55 61.42
CA ASP A 441 -6.96 -36.83 61.73
C ASP A 441 -5.99 -38.02 61.83
N PHE A 442 -4.92 -38.00 61.05
CA PHE A 442 -3.90 -39.01 61.12
C PHE A 442 -3.10 -38.91 62.43
N ALA A 443 -2.71 -37.71 62.84
CA ALA A 443 -2.00 -37.47 64.08
C ALA A 443 -2.83 -37.85 65.31
N ASP A 444 -4.13 -37.51 65.29
CA ASP A 444 -5.05 -37.87 66.40
C ASP A 444 -5.21 -39.38 66.47
N ARG A 445 -5.33 -40.09 65.41
CA ARG A 445 -5.40 -41.57 65.39
C ARG A 445 -4.08 -42.19 65.85
N GLU A 446 -2.96 -41.70 65.42
CA GLU A 446 -1.67 -42.17 65.89
C GLU A 446 -1.51 -41.99 67.40
N LYS A 447 -1.90 -40.85 67.91
CA LYS A 447 -1.94 -40.54 69.34
C LYS A 447 -2.80 -41.54 70.11
N ALA A 448 -4.08 -41.72 69.73
CA ALA A 448 -4.99 -42.66 70.34
C ALA A 448 -4.46 -44.09 70.29
N LEU A 449 -3.80 -44.50 69.23
CA LEU A 449 -3.14 -45.83 69.13
C LEU A 449 -1.98 -45.97 70.12
N ARG A 450 -1.10 -44.98 70.27
CA ARG A 450 0.00 -44.99 71.26
C ARG A 450 -0.51 -45.04 72.68
N GLU A 451 -1.47 -44.18 73.08
CA GLU A 451 -2.11 -44.18 74.38
C GLU A 451 -2.70 -45.55 74.67
N ARG A 452 -3.27 -46.21 73.67
CA ARG A 452 -3.84 -47.56 73.84
C ARG A 452 -2.77 -48.65 73.97
N ILE A 453 -1.63 -48.53 73.30
CA ILE A 453 -0.48 -49.41 73.42
C ILE A 453 0.15 -49.26 74.82
N ASP A 454 0.36 -48.01 75.23
CA ASP A 454 0.94 -47.71 76.54
C ASP A 454 0.04 -48.27 77.71
N ALA A 455 -1.25 -48.04 77.58
CA ALA A 455 -2.23 -48.59 78.55
C ALA A 455 -2.26 -50.14 78.56
N LEU A 456 -2.05 -50.80 77.45
CA LEU A 456 -1.92 -52.26 77.34
C LEU A 456 -0.60 -52.77 77.88
N GLN A 457 0.49 -52.02 77.75
CA GLN A 457 1.79 -52.36 78.37
C GLN A 457 1.77 -52.20 79.87
N ASP A 458 1.13 -51.16 80.38
CA ASP A 458 0.91 -50.96 81.85
C ASP A 458 0.05 -52.05 82.47
N LEU A 459 -0.84 -52.69 81.72
CA LEU A 459 -1.68 -53.82 82.22
C LEU A 459 -0.92 -55.18 82.15
N LEU A 460 0.21 -55.26 81.52
CA LEU A 460 1.04 -56.45 81.36
C LEU A 460 2.24 -56.50 82.32
N HIS A 461 2.46 -55.41 83.07
CA HIS A 461 3.39 -55.29 84.19
C HIS A 461 2.63 -55.23 85.50
#